data_c785da2d035471ffd796594ed50c7ae5
#
_entry.id   c785da2d035471ffd796594ed50c7ae5
#
_cell.length_a   1.000
_cell.length_b   1.000
_cell.length_c   1.000
_cell.angle_alpha   90.00
_cell.angle_beta   90.00
_cell.angle_gamma   90.00
#
_symmetry.space_group_name_H-M   'P 1'
#
loop_
_entity.id
_entity.type
_entity.pdbx_description
1 polymer ?
#
loop_
_entity_poly.entity_id
_entity_poly.type
_entity_poly.pdbx_seq_one_letter_code
_entity_poly.pdbx_strand_id
1 'polypeptide(L)'
;AEGKTLRARMPADADYWELAPNFTAQITQSYCSVASAITVLNSMPIAKPVDPTYAPYAYFTQSNFFTPAVMEVIRPQTVLAMGMTREEMAETLSRQGVKAISIAGDTFSDESLRTLLKKALGNDGQFVLANYYRATLGQVGGGHWSALAAYDALSDSVLILDVAKYKYPPAWVSIGLLRQAIATTDRTSNKARGLVFVSK
;
A
#
# COMPACT_ATOMS: atom_id res chain seq x y z
N ALA A 1 11.87 -14.59 -15.79
CA ALA A 1 13.25 -14.09 -16.01
C ALA A 1 13.32 -12.58 -15.77
N GLU A 2 12.50 -11.78 -16.41
CA GLU A 2 12.50 -10.31 -16.36
C GLU A 2 12.38 -9.73 -14.94
N GLY A 3 11.43 -10.17 -14.13
CA GLY A 3 11.28 -9.68 -12.76
C GLY A 3 12.47 -9.95 -11.84
N LYS A 4 13.28 -10.99 -12.11
CA LYS A 4 14.54 -11.24 -11.40
C LYS A 4 15.60 -10.22 -11.80
N THR A 5 15.68 -9.87 -13.09
CA THR A 5 16.59 -8.84 -13.60
C THR A 5 16.27 -7.47 -13.02
N LEU A 6 14.98 -7.08 -12.98
CA LEU A 6 14.52 -5.84 -12.36
C LEU A 6 14.89 -5.78 -10.87
N ARG A 7 14.69 -6.89 -10.14
CA ARG A 7 15.05 -6.95 -8.72
C ARG A 7 16.57 -6.84 -8.50
N ALA A 8 17.39 -7.41 -9.37
CA ALA A 8 18.84 -7.38 -9.24
C ALA A 8 19.44 -5.98 -9.41
N ARG A 9 18.74 -5.07 -10.07
CA ARG A 9 19.16 -3.66 -10.26
C ARG A 9 18.38 -2.65 -9.44
N MET A 10 17.62 -3.13 -8.45
CA MET A 10 16.86 -2.25 -7.56
C MET A 10 17.83 -1.34 -6.80
N PRO A 11 17.53 -0.02 -6.69
CA PRO A 11 18.37 0.92 -5.96
C PRO A 11 18.57 0.53 -4.50
N ALA A 12 19.72 0.90 -3.94
CA ALA A 12 20.04 0.62 -2.54
C ALA A 12 19.15 1.40 -1.55
N ASP A 13 18.59 2.52 -1.98
CA ASP A 13 17.65 3.39 -1.28
C ASP A 13 16.18 3.09 -1.57
N ALA A 14 15.86 1.99 -2.27
CA ALA A 14 14.48 1.61 -2.55
C ALA A 14 13.73 1.25 -1.26
N ASP A 15 12.50 1.74 -1.11
CA ASP A 15 11.60 1.43 0.02
C ASP A 15 11.41 -0.07 0.25
N TYR A 16 11.73 -0.88 -0.75
CA TYR A 16 11.71 -2.34 -0.66
C TYR A 16 12.49 -2.86 0.55
N TRP A 17 13.66 -2.29 0.84
CA TRP A 17 14.53 -2.79 1.90
C TRP A 17 13.96 -2.57 3.30
N GLU A 18 13.16 -1.52 3.47
CA GLU A 18 12.44 -1.23 4.71
C GLU A 18 11.10 -1.97 4.79
N LEU A 19 10.39 -2.10 3.66
CA LEU A 19 9.08 -2.74 3.62
C LEU A 19 9.16 -4.27 3.66
N ALA A 20 10.14 -4.89 3.00
CA ALA A 20 10.22 -6.35 2.85
C ALA A 20 10.30 -7.11 4.18
N PRO A 21 11.04 -6.68 5.22
CA PRO A 21 11.06 -7.33 6.53
C PRO A 21 9.68 -7.32 7.23
N ASN A 22 8.86 -6.31 6.95
CA ASN A 22 7.55 -6.07 7.55
C ASN A 22 6.38 -6.53 6.68
N PHE A 23 6.66 -7.01 5.48
CA PHE A 23 5.66 -7.41 4.48
C PHE A 23 4.94 -8.70 4.89
N THR A 24 3.66 -8.57 5.24
CA THR A 24 2.82 -9.68 5.71
C THR A 24 1.68 -10.01 4.76
N ALA A 25 1.17 -11.24 4.82
CA ALA A 25 -0.02 -11.61 4.09
C ALA A 25 -1.28 -11.10 4.79
N GLN A 26 -2.27 -10.64 4.02
CA GLN A 26 -3.60 -10.35 4.56
C GLN A 26 -4.25 -11.61 5.15
N ILE A 27 -4.88 -11.48 6.32
CA ILE A 27 -5.50 -12.61 7.03
C ILE A 27 -6.86 -13.03 6.45
N THR A 28 -7.52 -12.13 5.72
CA THR A 28 -8.77 -12.41 4.98
C THR A 28 -8.70 -11.78 3.60
N GLN A 29 -9.60 -12.16 2.68
CA GLN A 29 -9.61 -11.62 1.31
C GLN A 29 -9.91 -10.11 1.21
N SER A 30 -10.47 -9.51 2.25
CA SER A 30 -10.83 -8.09 2.31
C SER A 30 -9.86 -7.23 3.14
N TYR A 31 -8.89 -7.84 3.83
CA TYR A 31 -7.93 -7.13 4.71
C TYR A 31 -6.68 -6.63 3.99
N CYS A 32 -6.73 -6.48 2.66
CA CYS A 32 -5.59 -5.94 1.90
C CYS A 32 -5.16 -4.54 2.38
N SER A 33 -6.12 -3.69 2.71
CA SER A 33 -5.87 -2.35 3.25
C SER A 33 -5.13 -2.41 4.59
N VAL A 34 -5.61 -3.23 5.53
CA VAL A 34 -4.99 -3.37 6.87
C VAL A 34 -3.59 -3.96 6.77
N ALA A 35 -3.42 -5.04 5.98
CA ALA A 35 -2.11 -5.66 5.79
C ALA A 35 -1.09 -4.70 5.14
N SER A 36 -1.54 -3.88 4.17
CA SER A 36 -0.69 -2.86 3.55
C SER A 36 -0.35 -1.73 4.51
N ALA A 37 -1.33 -1.26 5.31
CA ALA A 37 -1.12 -0.22 6.31
C ALA A 37 -0.09 -0.65 7.37
N ILE A 38 -0.25 -1.85 7.97
CA ILE A 38 0.68 -2.32 9.00
C ILE A 38 2.07 -2.62 8.43
N THR A 39 2.20 -3.01 7.16
CA THR A 39 3.49 -3.14 6.50
C THR A 39 4.24 -1.81 6.53
N VAL A 40 3.58 -0.71 6.15
CA VAL A 40 4.16 0.64 6.19
C VAL A 40 4.41 1.09 7.62
N LEU A 41 3.43 0.99 8.53
CA LEU A 41 3.58 1.44 9.92
C LEU A 41 4.71 0.72 10.66
N ASN A 42 4.92 -0.57 10.40
CA ASN A 42 6.03 -1.32 10.98
C ASN A 42 7.39 -0.94 10.39
N SER A 43 7.43 -0.41 9.17
CA SER A 43 8.64 0.09 8.52
C SER A 43 9.04 1.51 8.98
N MET A 44 8.12 2.21 9.68
CA MET A 44 8.36 3.58 10.13
C MET A 44 8.92 3.64 11.55
N PRO A 45 9.77 4.64 11.87
CA PRO A 45 10.29 4.89 13.22
C PRO A 45 9.24 5.64 14.08
N ILE A 46 8.11 4.99 14.34
CA ILE A 46 7.00 5.50 15.17
C ILE A 46 6.75 4.58 16.35
N ALA A 47 6.03 5.09 17.35
CA ALA A 47 5.55 4.25 18.46
C ALA A 47 4.59 3.18 17.93
N LYS A 48 4.78 1.95 18.39
CA LYS A 48 3.98 0.79 18.00
C LYS A 48 3.28 0.20 19.21
N PRO A 49 2.09 -0.39 19.06
CA PRO A 49 1.44 -1.09 20.18
C PRO A 49 2.20 -2.38 20.54
N VAL A 50 2.13 -2.77 21.80
CA VAL A 50 2.60 -4.10 22.22
C VAL A 50 1.46 -5.10 21.97
N ASP A 51 1.70 -6.05 21.07
CA ASP A 51 0.78 -7.16 20.85
C ASP A 51 1.11 -8.29 21.83
N PRO A 52 0.12 -8.90 22.53
CA PRO A 52 0.37 -10.00 23.44
C PRO A 52 1.14 -11.18 22.83
N THR A 53 0.99 -11.40 21.52
CA THR A 53 1.68 -12.46 20.78
C THR A 53 3.20 -12.23 20.70
N TYR A 54 3.62 -10.96 20.67
CA TYR A 54 5.02 -10.57 20.45
C TYR A 54 5.65 -9.86 21.66
N ALA A 55 4.92 -9.77 22.79
CA ALA A 55 5.43 -9.11 24.00
C ALA A 55 6.81 -9.62 24.41
N PRO A 56 7.74 -8.75 24.84
CA PRO A 56 7.57 -7.32 25.08
C PRO A 56 7.76 -6.41 23.86
N TYR A 57 7.93 -6.97 22.67
CA TYR A 57 8.24 -6.22 21.46
C TYR A 57 6.99 -5.55 20.88
N ALA A 58 7.14 -4.25 20.56
CA ALA A 58 6.06 -3.46 19.98
C ALA A 58 5.97 -3.70 18.47
N TYR A 59 4.78 -4.07 17.97
CA TYR A 59 4.56 -4.40 16.58
C TYR A 59 3.09 -4.23 16.19
N PHE A 60 2.81 -3.60 15.04
CA PHE A 60 1.47 -3.56 14.50
C PHE A 60 1.10 -4.91 13.90
N THR A 61 -0.05 -5.43 14.31
CA THR A 61 -0.69 -6.61 13.73
C THR A 61 -2.02 -6.22 13.10
N GLN A 62 -2.60 -7.09 12.27
CA GLN A 62 -3.91 -6.83 11.69
C GLN A 62 -5.03 -6.82 12.74
N SER A 63 -4.77 -7.36 13.92
CA SER A 63 -5.70 -7.35 15.07
C SER A 63 -5.64 -6.05 15.86
N ASN A 64 -4.44 -5.55 16.17
CA ASN A 64 -4.26 -4.33 16.97
C ASN A 64 -4.28 -3.03 16.17
N PHE A 65 -4.38 -3.11 14.83
CA PHE A 65 -4.55 -1.96 13.95
C PHE A 65 -5.79 -1.12 14.30
N PHE A 66 -6.87 -1.77 14.72
CA PHE A 66 -8.14 -1.12 15.04
C PHE A 66 -8.13 -0.56 16.46
N THR A 67 -7.32 0.47 16.70
CA THR A 67 -7.37 1.24 17.94
C THR A 67 -8.71 1.95 18.11
N PRO A 68 -9.08 2.41 19.32
CA PRO A 68 -10.30 3.22 19.50
C PRO A 68 -10.39 4.38 18.53
N ALA A 69 -9.29 5.11 18.29
CA ALA A 69 -9.25 6.23 17.35
C ALA A 69 -9.46 5.79 15.86
N VAL A 70 -8.93 4.64 15.47
CA VAL A 70 -9.18 4.08 14.12
C VAL A 70 -10.63 3.61 13.99
N MET A 71 -11.21 3.04 15.05
CA MET A 71 -12.61 2.57 15.03
C MET A 71 -13.65 3.71 14.94
N GLU A 72 -13.27 4.95 15.24
CA GLU A 72 -14.09 6.14 14.94
C GLU A 72 -14.22 6.39 13.43
N VAL A 73 -13.21 5.99 12.64
CA VAL A 73 -13.20 6.13 11.18
C VAL A 73 -13.84 4.92 10.49
N ILE A 74 -13.37 3.72 10.84
CA ILE A 74 -13.85 2.47 10.24
C ILE A 74 -13.70 1.29 11.21
N ARG A 75 -14.69 0.41 11.20
CA ARG A 75 -14.68 -0.78 12.06
C ARG A 75 -14.19 -2.03 11.31
N PRO A 76 -13.64 -3.04 12.03
CA PRO A 76 -13.23 -4.30 11.42
C PRO A 76 -14.29 -4.95 10.54
N GLN A 77 -15.55 -4.92 10.99
CA GLN A 77 -16.69 -5.52 10.28
C GLN A 77 -16.96 -4.83 8.94
N THR A 78 -16.78 -3.50 8.89
CA THR A 78 -16.92 -2.72 7.64
C THR A 78 -15.81 -3.10 6.67
N VAL A 79 -14.55 -3.22 7.14
CA VAL A 79 -13.44 -3.65 6.30
C VAL A 79 -13.65 -5.08 5.78
N LEU A 80 -14.17 -5.98 6.62
CA LEU A 80 -14.51 -7.35 6.20
C LEU A 80 -15.56 -7.39 5.08
N ALA A 81 -16.55 -6.51 5.13
CA ALA A 81 -17.64 -6.48 4.16
C ALA A 81 -17.29 -5.73 2.86
N MET A 82 -16.60 -4.60 2.96
CA MET A 82 -16.46 -3.65 1.85
C MET A 82 -15.01 -3.24 1.54
N GLY A 83 -14.03 -3.62 2.39
CA GLY A 83 -12.67 -3.09 2.31
C GLY A 83 -12.57 -1.67 2.87
N MET A 84 -11.67 -0.86 2.32
CA MET A 84 -11.38 0.50 2.78
C MET A 84 -11.21 1.42 1.58
N THR A 85 -11.81 2.58 1.62
CA THR A 85 -11.62 3.64 0.62
C THR A 85 -10.26 4.32 0.80
N ARG A 86 -9.87 5.12 -0.16
CA ARG A 86 -8.62 5.89 -0.13
C ARG A 86 -8.62 6.93 1.00
N GLU A 87 -9.74 7.60 1.21
CA GLU A 87 -9.91 8.58 2.27
C GLU A 87 -9.87 7.92 3.66
N GLU A 88 -10.57 6.81 3.83
CA GLU A 88 -10.52 6.04 5.09
C GLU A 88 -9.12 5.52 5.38
N MET A 89 -8.37 5.08 4.38
CA MET A 89 -6.97 4.68 4.54
C MET A 89 -6.12 5.85 5.07
N ALA A 90 -6.21 7.02 4.45
CA ALA A 90 -5.45 8.18 4.88
C ALA A 90 -5.83 8.62 6.30
N GLU A 91 -7.12 8.67 6.62
CA GLU A 91 -7.60 9.05 7.95
C GLU A 91 -7.18 8.02 9.02
N THR A 92 -7.31 6.71 8.75
CA THR A 92 -6.91 5.68 9.71
C THR A 92 -5.41 5.71 9.98
N LEU A 93 -4.59 5.96 8.98
CA LEU A 93 -3.14 6.14 9.14
C LEU A 93 -2.82 7.39 9.98
N SER A 94 -3.53 8.50 9.73
CA SER A 94 -3.38 9.72 10.52
C SER A 94 -3.73 9.49 12.01
N ARG A 95 -4.74 8.64 12.29
CA ARG A 95 -5.08 8.22 13.67
C ARG A 95 -4.02 7.33 14.31
N GLN A 96 -3.09 6.78 13.54
CA GLN A 96 -1.91 6.05 14.05
C GLN A 96 -0.67 6.95 14.25
N GLY A 97 -0.83 8.27 14.11
CA GLY A 97 0.23 9.24 14.41
C GLY A 97 1.21 9.49 13.27
N VAL A 98 0.81 9.20 12.03
CA VAL A 98 1.59 9.53 10.83
C VAL A 98 0.83 10.55 9.97
N LYS A 99 1.55 11.29 9.13
CA LYS A 99 0.96 12.14 8.11
C LYS A 99 0.57 11.28 6.92
N ALA A 100 -0.68 11.32 6.49
CA ALA A 100 -1.17 10.58 5.34
C ALA A 100 -1.95 11.50 4.39
N ILE A 101 -1.53 11.53 3.12
CA ILE A 101 -2.14 12.36 2.08
C ILE A 101 -2.67 11.45 0.98
N SER A 102 -3.99 11.52 0.73
CA SER A 102 -4.62 10.76 -0.34
C SER A 102 -4.76 11.59 -1.62
N ILE A 103 -4.45 10.98 -2.77
CA ILE A 103 -4.60 11.60 -4.09
C ILE A 103 -5.41 10.65 -4.98
N ALA A 104 -6.45 11.19 -5.63
CA ALA A 104 -7.30 10.43 -6.54
C ALA A 104 -6.51 10.02 -7.80
N GLY A 105 -6.66 8.78 -8.22
CA GLY A 105 -5.86 8.20 -9.32
C GLY A 105 -6.21 8.75 -10.69
N ASP A 106 -7.43 9.24 -10.88
CA ASP A 106 -7.92 9.86 -12.11
C ASP A 106 -7.36 11.28 -12.35
N THR A 107 -6.67 11.86 -11.36
CA THR A 107 -5.99 13.16 -11.50
C THR A 107 -4.61 13.06 -12.15
N PHE A 108 -4.06 11.86 -12.32
CA PHE A 108 -2.71 11.67 -12.84
C PHE A 108 -2.68 11.50 -14.36
N SER A 109 -1.72 12.18 -15.01
CA SER A 109 -1.12 11.74 -16.27
C SER A 109 0.01 10.73 -16.00
N ASP A 110 0.47 10.00 -17.02
CA ASP A 110 1.63 9.10 -16.88
C ASP A 110 2.87 9.88 -16.42
N GLU A 111 3.06 11.09 -16.93
CA GLU A 111 4.21 11.95 -16.58
C GLU A 111 4.15 12.46 -15.14
N SER A 112 2.99 12.94 -14.69
CA SER A 112 2.84 13.41 -13.31
C SER A 112 2.96 12.27 -12.31
N LEU A 113 2.41 11.10 -12.61
CA LEU A 113 2.55 9.90 -11.77
C LEU A 113 4.01 9.46 -11.68
N ARG A 114 4.70 9.37 -12.84
CA ARG A 114 6.13 9.02 -12.90
C ARG A 114 6.97 9.95 -12.05
N THR A 115 6.81 11.25 -12.23
CA THR A 115 7.57 12.27 -11.50
C THR A 115 7.34 12.16 -9.99
N LEU A 116 6.08 11.97 -9.59
CA LEU A 116 5.72 11.86 -8.17
C LEU A 116 6.29 10.58 -7.54
N LEU A 117 6.18 9.43 -8.21
CA LEU A 117 6.67 8.15 -7.69
C LEU A 117 8.20 8.08 -7.68
N LYS A 118 8.88 8.67 -8.67
CA LYS A 118 10.36 8.81 -8.64
C LYS A 118 10.84 9.60 -7.43
N LYS A 119 10.09 10.63 -7.04
CA LYS A 119 10.42 11.46 -5.87
C LYS A 119 10.07 10.75 -4.56
N ALA A 120 9.01 9.97 -4.52
CA ALA A 120 8.48 9.37 -3.30
C ALA A 120 9.18 8.05 -2.95
N LEU A 121 9.39 7.18 -3.93
CA LEU A 121 10.01 5.86 -3.73
C LEU A 121 11.54 6.01 -3.64
N GLY A 122 12.12 5.63 -2.50
CA GLY A 122 13.52 5.85 -2.19
C GLY A 122 13.79 7.18 -1.47
N ASN A 123 12.75 7.80 -0.90
CA ASN A 123 12.88 8.96 -0.02
C ASN A 123 12.67 8.52 1.43
N ASP A 124 13.72 8.49 2.21
CA ASP A 124 13.74 8.02 3.59
C ASP A 124 12.53 8.50 4.41
N GLY A 125 11.78 7.55 4.96
CA GLY A 125 10.63 7.82 5.83
C GLY A 125 9.35 8.24 5.11
N GLN A 126 9.29 8.16 3.78
CA GLN A 126 8.07 8.33 3.00
C GLN A 126 7.72 7.03 2.27
N PHE A 127 6.47 6.58 2.40
CA PHE A 127 5.97 5.36 1.75
C PHE A 127 4.73 5.65 0.92
N VAL A 128 4.47 4.80 -0.06
CA VAL A 128 3.31 4.93 -0.95
C VAL A 128 2.46 3.67 -0.91
N LEU A 129 1.16 3.85 -0.62
CA LEU A 129 0.14 2.81 -0.73
C LEU A 129 -0.72 3.06 -1.97
N ALA A 130 -0.98 2.02 -2.74
CA ALA A 130 -1.81 2.09 -3.93
C ALA A 130 -3.11 1.30 -3.75
N ASN A 131 -4.24 1.97 -4.03
CA ASN A 131 -5.52 1.33 -4.29
C ASN A 131 -5.69 1.20 -5.79
N TYR A 132 -5.79 -0.02 -6.30
CA TYR A 132 -5.86 -0.30 -7.72
C TYR A 132 -6.87 -1.39 -8.05
N TYR A 133 -7.32 -1.42 -9.31
CA TYR A 133 -8.22 -2.47 -9.80
C TYR A 133 -7.40 -3.59 -10.45
N ARG A 134 -7.46 -4.79 -9.88
CA ARG A 134 -6.67 -5.95 -10.30
C ARG A 134 -6.86 -6.35 -11.76
N ALA A 135 -8.10 -6.30 -12.25
CA ALA A 135 -8.39 -6.71 -13.62
C ALA A 135 -7.67 -5.83 -14.66
N THR A 136 -7.42 -4.55 -14.37
CA THR A 136 -6.62 -3.68 -15.23
C THR A 136 -5.18 -4.18 -15.36
N LEU A 137 -4.65 -4.83 -14.32
CA LEU A 137 -3.30 -5.43 -14.33
C LEU A 137 -3.29 -6.85 -14.93
N GLY A 138 -4.39 -7.33 -15.52
CA GLY A 138 -4.54 -8.70 -16.00
C GLY A 138 -4.62 -9.75 -14.87
N GLN A 139 -4.89 -9.32 -13.64
CA GLN A 139 -5.02 -10.17 -12.47
C GLN A 139 -6.50 -10.49 -12.17
N VAL A 140 -6.75 -11.65 -11.58
CA VAL A 140 -8.09 -12.03 -11.11
C VAL A 140 -8.44 -11.29 -9.83
N GLY A 141 -9.59 -10.64 -9.79
CA GLY A 141 -10.14 -9.95 -8.61
C GLY A 141 -10.56 -8.51 -8.88
N GLY A 142 -11.05 -7.86 -7.84
CA GLY A 142 -11.56 -6.50 -7.84
C GLY A 142 -10.53 -5.46 -7.37
N GLY A 143 -11.00 -4.52 -6.52
CA GLY A 143 -10.14 -3.53 -5.88
C GLY A 143 -9.15 -4.18 -4.91
N HIS A 144 -7.96 -3.60 -4.82
CA HIS A 144 -6.91 -4.12 -3.97
C HIS A 144 -5.99 -3.01 -3.46
N TRP A 145 -5.41 -3.22 -2.28
CA TRP A 145 -4.40 -2.38 -1.68
C TRP A 145 -3.05 -3.08 -1.63
N SER A 146 -1.97 -2.36 -1.93
CA SER A 146 -0.60 -2.82 -1.72
C SER A 146 0.36 -1.64 -1.55
N ALA A 147 1.49 -1.86 -0.90
CA ALA A 147 2.58 -0.90 -0.90
C ALA A 147 3.34 -0.92 -2.23
N LEU A 148 3.75 0.25 -2.70
CA LEU A 148 4.74 0.41 -3.77
C LEU A 148 6.12 0.45 -3.13
N ALA A 149 7.08 -0.30 -3.67
CA ALA A 149 8.33 -0.56 -2.97
C ALA A 149 9.60 -0.12 -3.72
N ALA A 150 9.52 0.08 -5.02
CA ALA A 150 10.65 0.53 -5.83
C ALA A 150 10.17 1.05 -7.18
N TYR A 151 11.00 1.90 -7.80
CA TYR A 151 10.82 2.33 -9.18
C TYR A 151 12.06 1.96 -10.00
N ASP A 152 11.86 1.33 -11.15
CA ASP A 152 12.90 1.03 -12.11
C ASP A 152 12.80 1.98 -13.31
N ALA A 153 13.78 2.85 -13.46
CA ALA A 153 13.79 3.90 -14.49
C ALA A 153 13.97 3.35 -15.91
N LEU A 154 14.63 2.21 -16.08
CA LEU A 154 14.90 1.64 -17.41
C LEU A 154 13.66 0.99 -18.02
N SER A 155 12.83 0.38 -17.21
CA SER A 155 11.57 -0.25 -17.66
C SER A 155 10.34 0.63 -17.39
N ASP A 156 10.51 1.82 -16.79
CA ASP A 156 9.43 2.71 -16.36
C ASP A 156 8.35 1.97 -15.54
N SER A 157 8.81 1.18 -14.56
CA SER A 157 7.96 0.26 -13.80
C SER A 157 8.13 0.45 -12.30
N VAL A 158 7.06 0.16 -11.55
CA VAL A 158 7.05 0.13 -10.08
C VAL A 158 6.88 -1.29 -9.56
N LEU A 159 7.49 -1.59 -8.42
CA LEU A 159 7.30 -2.86 -7.71
C LEU A 159 6.12 -2.74 -6.75
N ILE A 160 5.12 -3.59 -6.94
CA ILE A 160 3.99 -3.76 -6.03
C ILE A 160 4.28 -4.93 -5.09
N LEU A 161 4.20 -4.72 -3.78
CA LEU A 161 4.23 -5.76 -2.76
C LEU A 161 2.81 -6.26 -2.47
N ASP A 162 2.36 -7.24 -3.23
CA ASP A 162 0.99 -7.75 -3.12
C ASP A 162 0.77 -8.52 -1.83
N VAL A 163 -0.03 -7.97 -0.91
CA VAL A 163 -0.34 -8.58 0.40
C VAL A 163 -1.22 -9.83 0.29
N ALA A 164 -1.85 -10.10 -0.86
CA ALA A 164 -2.46 -11.40 -1.14
C ALA A 164 -1.39 -12.41 -1.62
N LYS A 165 -0.37 -12.64 -0.79
CA LYS A 165 0.82 -13.46 -1.08
C LYS A 165 0.49 -14.89 -1.54
N TYR A 166 -0.64 -15.41 -1.09
CA TYR A 166 -1.17 -16.70 -1.50
C TYR A 166 -1.72 -16.71 -2.94
N LYS A 167 -1.93 -15.53 -3.53
CA LYS A 167 -2.53 -15.36 -4.85
C LYS A 167 -1.52 -14.87 -5.88
N TYR A 168 -0.73 -13.85 -5.53
CA TYR A 168 0.26 -13.26 -6.42
C TYR A 168 1.56 -12.94 -5.69
N PRO A 169 2.72 -13.20 -6.32
CA PRO A 169 3.99 -12.69 -5.84
C PRO A 169 4.09 -11.16 -6.06
N PRO A 170 5.07 -10.49 -5.44
CA PRO A 170 5.43 -9.13 -5.80
C PRO A 170 5.66 -8.98 -7.31
N ALA A 171 5.07 -7.95 -7.92
CA ALA A 171 5.04 -7.77 -9.36
C ALA A 171 5.50 -6.37 -9.78
N TRP A 172 6.26 -6.31 -10.87
CA TRP A 172 6.60 -5.08 -11.55
C TRP A 172 5.48 -4.69 -12.52
N VAL A 173 5.05 -3.43 -12.47
CA VAL A 173 3.95 -2.89 -13.27
C VAL A 173 4.40 -1.57 -13.88
N SER A 174 4.22 -1.39 -15.20
CA SER A 174 4.56 -0.13 -15.86
C SER A 174 3.73 1.04 -15.31
N ILE A 175 4.31 2.25 -15.34
CA ILE A 175 3.62 3.48 -14.88
C ILE A 175 2.27 3.65 -15.60
N GLY A 176 2.22 3.47 -16.92
CA GLY A 176 0.97 3.62 -17.67
C GLY A 176 -0.11 2.61 -17.24
N LEU A 177 0.27 1.37 -16.93
CA LEU A 177 -0.67 0.35 -16.48
C LEU A 177 -1.12 0.59 -15.04
N LEU A 178 -0.20 1.00 -14.15
CA LEU A 178 -0.55 1.41 -12.79
C LEU A 178 -1.51 2.60 -12.80
N ARG A 179 -1.24 3.64 -13.61
CA ARG A 179 -2.12 4.80 -13.73
C ARG A 179 -3.54 4.39 -14.12
N GLN A 180 -3.67 3.52 -15.14
CA GLN A 180 -4.99 3.01 -15.54
C GLN A 180 -5.69 2.26 -14.40
N ALA A 181 -4.96 1.46 -13.63
CA ALA A 181 -5.51 0.67 -12.54
C ALA A 181 -5.98 1.53 -11.34
N ILE A 182 -5.23 2.58 -10.99
CA ILE A 182 -5.57 3.50 -9.91
C ILE A 182 -6.61 4.56 -10.30
N ALA A 183 -6.78 4.86 -11.60
CA ALA A 183 -7.78 5.81 -12.10
C ALA A 183 -9.21 5.24 -12.11
N THR A 184 -9.38 3.97 -11.75
CA THR A 184 -10.70 3.32 -11.73
C THR A 184 -11.54 3.77 -10.54
N THR A 185 -12.87 3.78 -10.72
CA THR A 185 -13.82 4.00 -9.61
C THR A 185 -14.11 2.70 -8.89
N ASP A 186 -14.13 2.75 -7.57
CA ASP A 186 -14.62 1.65 -6.76
C ASP A 186 -16.16 1.60 -6.79
N ARG A 187 -16.72 0.53 -7.32
CA ARG A 187 -18.16 0.36 -7.49
C ARG A 187 -18.91 0.28 -6.16
N THR A 188 -18.27 -0.18 -5.10
CA THR A 188 -18.89 -0.35 -3.78
C THR A 188 -19.11 1.00 -3.11
N SER A 189 -18.09 1.87 -3.15
CA SER A 189 -18.12 3.19 -2.50
C SER A 189 -18.46 4.33 -3.47
N ASN A 190 -18.46 4.08 -4.78
CA ASN A 190 -18.54 5.07 -5.85
C ASN A 190 -17.46 6.18 -5.75
N LYS A 191 -16.29 5.83 -5.22
CA LYS A 191 -15.14 6.73 -5.05
C LYS A 191 -13.98 6.32 -5.97
N ALA A 192 -13.21 7.32 -6.41
CA ALA A 192 -12.00 7.07 -7.18
C ALA A 192 -10.97 6.33 -6.33
N ARG A 193 -10.30 5.32 -6.90
CA ARG A 193 -9.08 4.73 -6.35
C ARG A 193 -7.93 5.73 -6.45
N GLY A 194 -6.74 5.34 -6.06
CA GLY A 194 -5.59 6.24 -6.11
C GLY A 194 -4.46 5.83 -5.18
N LEU A 195 -3.75 6.83 -4.70
CA LEU A 195 -2.58 6.66 -3.86
C LEU A 195 -2.76 7.32 -2.49
N VAL A 196 -2.08 6.76 -1.49
CA VAL A 196 -1.89 7.40 -0.18
C VAL A 196 -0.40 7.47 0.10
N PHE A 197 0.09 8.69 0.29
CA PHE A 197 1.47 8.99 0.68
C PHE A 197 1.53 9.08 2.20
N VAL A 198 2.46 8.35 2.80
CA VAL A 198 2.61 8.22 4.25
C VAL A 198 3.98 8.70 4.66
N SER A 199 4.06 9.61 5.63
CA SER A 199 5.31 10.10 6.21
C SER A 199 5.14 10.33 7.72
N LYS A 200 6.27 10.53 8.41
CA LYS A 200 6.25 10.89 9.83
C LYS A 200 5.70 12.29 10.06
#